data_2aed6cd23d2708dcc50bff3548eb6a7d
#
_entry.id   2aed6cd23d2708dcc50bff3548eb6a7d
#
_cell.length_a   1.000
_cell.length_b   1.000
_cell.length_c   1.000
_cell.angle_alpha   90.00
_cell.angle_beta   90.00
_cell.angle_gamma   90.00
#
_symmetry.space_group_name_H-M   'P 1'
#
loop_
_entity.id
_entity.type
_entity.pdbx_description
1 polymer ?
#
loop_
_entity_poly.entity_id
_entity_poly.type
_entity_poly.pdbx_seq_one_letter_code
_entity_poly.pdbx_strand_id
1 'polypeptide(L)'
;VSEVISSNGSTSQGSVCGSTLALMDAGVPIKAPVAGISCGLITDGGQETTFTDIQGVEDFYGDMDFKVAGTKKGITAIQVDIKVDGLTPNIIKQAFEKCRVARYGILDEIMLPCIAAPRPEVSKYAPKMITIKIDPDKIREVIGSGGKVIQKICADTGAKIDINDDGSIFIAGVDAASCDAAKKCIDDIVFVPEVGALYYGRVVRLMTFGAFVELAPGKDGLVHISKLADHRIEKVEDACKIGDMMWVKVTDIDEKGRVNLSHKDAMKEIAAKEAAGERVK
;
A
#
# COMPACT_ATOMS: atom_id res chain seq x y z
N VAL A 1 16.55 0.72 12.36
CA VAL A 1 17.74 1.06 13.20
C VAL A 1 17.37 2.24 14.06
N SER A 2 17.73 2.20 15.36
CA SER A 2 17.61 3.32 16.28
C SER A 2 19.00 3.60 16.85
N GLU A 3 19.48 4.81 16.60
CA GLU A 3 20.80 5.26 17.07
C GLU A 3 20.63 6.40 18.06
N VAL A 4 21.36 6.32 19.17
CA VAL A 4 21.34 7.32 20.22
C VAL A 4 22.55 8.24 20.07
N ILE A 5 22.30 9.51 19.79
CA ILE A 5 23.36 10.50 19.58
C ILE A 5 23.82 11.11 20.93
N SER A 6 22.89 11.31 21.86
CA SER A 6 23.16 11.85 23.20
C SER A 6 22.15 11.25 24.19
N SER A 7 22.62 11.00 25.41
CA SER A 7 21.84 10.40 26.48
C SER A 7 22.21 10.93 27.84
N ASN A 8 21.22 11.03 28.74
CA ASN A 8 21.38 11.24 30.15
C ASN A 8 20.48 10.32 30.98
N GLY A 9 20.42 9.02 30.60
CA GLY A 9 19.58 8.00 31.22
C GLY A 9 18.39 7.60 30.36
N SER A 10 17.84 6.41 30.62
CA SER A 10 16.67 5.79 29.96
C SER A 10 16.60 5.87 28.45
N THR A 11 17.72 5.74 27.78
CA THR A 11 17.89 5.82 26.33
C THR A 11 16.99 4.83 25.58
N SER A 12 16.77 3.64 26.15
CA SER A 12 15.88 2.64 25.59
C SER A 12 14.43 3.12 25.50
N GLN A 13 13.96 3.87 26.47
CA GLN A 13 12.58 4.38 26.47
C GLN A 13 12.41 5.56 25.49
N GLY A 14 13.42 6.41 25.35
CA GLY A 14 13.50 7.38 24.28
C GLY A 14 13.47 6.72 22.88
N SER A 15 14.21 5.61 22.72
CA SER A 15 14.22 4.83 21.48
C SER A 15 12.83 4.21 21.17
N VAL A 16 12.09 3.74 22.17
CA VAL A 16 10.70 3.25 21.98
C VAL A 16 9.81 4.35 21.43
N CYS A 17 9.84 5.53 22.02
CA CYS A 17 9.05 6.67 21.56
C CYS A 17 9.45 7.12 20.15
N GLY A 18 10.75 7.32 19.90
CA GLY A 18 11.27 7.72 18.60
C GLY A 18 11.01 6.72 17.50
N SER A 19 11.17 5.42 17.78
CA SER A 19 10.86 4.34 16.82
C SER A 19 9.38 4.28 16.51
N THR A 20 8.50 4.49 17.49
CA THR A 20 7.05 4.56 17.26
C THR A 20 6.70 5.70 16.29
N LEU A 21 7.23 6.91 16.52
CA LEU A 21 7.02 8.06 15.63
C LEU A 21 7.56 7.80 14.22
N ALA A 22 8.77 7.23 14.13
CA ALA A 22 9.39 6.91 12.85
C ALA A 22 8.60 5.86 12.04
N LEU A 23 8.09 4.82 12.70
CA LEU A 23 7.23 3.81 12.05
C LEU A 23 5.92 4.42 11.55
N MET A 24 5.30 5.28 12.35
CA MET A 24 4.06 5.97 11.96
C MET A 24 4.30 6.93 10.78
N ASP A 25 5.42 7.67 10.79
CA ASP A 25 5.79 8.57 9.69
C ASP A 25 6.15 7.82 8.41
N ALA A 26 6.75 6.65 8.52
CA ALA A 26 7.02 5.78 7.38
C ALA A 26 5.79 5.09 6.80
N GLY A 27 4.62 5.24 7.43
CA GLY A 27 3.37 4.61 6.98
C GLY A 27 3.25 3.12 7.36
N VAL A 28 4.02 2.65 8.34
CA VAL A 28 3.88 1.29 8.85
C VAL A 28 2.60 1.18 9.68
N PRO A 29 1.67 0.28 9.36
CA PRO A 29 0.37 0.19 10.02
C PRO A 29 0.50 -0.50 11.40
N ILE A 30 1.14 0.18 12.36
CA ILE A 30 1.20 -0.29 13.74
C ILE A 30 -0.20 -0.26 14.38
N LYS A 31 -0.48 -1.22 15.27
CA LYS A 31 -1.80 -1.36 15.90
C LYS A 31 -2.19 -0.18 16.79
N ALA A 32 -1.20 0.43 17.45
CA ALA A 32 -1.37 1.61 18.29
C ALA A 32 0.01 2.22 18.60
N PRO A 33 0.10 3.54 18.86
CA PRO A 33 1.33 4.16 19.30
C PRO A 33 1.74 3.67 20.69
N VAL A 34 3.04 3.50 20.89
CA VAL A 34 3.67 3.02 22.11
C VAL A 34 4.62 4.09 22.63
N ALA A 35 4.45 4.47 23.88
CA ALA A 35 5.42 5.28 24.63
C ALA A 35 6.11 4.45 25.70
N GLY A 36 7.34 4.82 26.04
CA GLY A 36 8.12 4.26 27.11
C GLY A 36 8.57 5.31 28.10
N ILE A 37 8.69 4.91 29.36
CA ILE A 37 9.23 5.74 30.46
C ILE A 37 9.88 4.85 31.52
N SER A 38 10.77 5.41 32.32
CA SER A 38 11.36 4.75 33.48
C SER A 38 10.86 5.33 34.80
N CYS A 39 10.95 4.53 35.83
CA CYS A 39 10.75 4.92 37.23
C CYS A 39 11.90 4.43 38.08
N GLY A 40 12.50 5.32 38.82
CA GLY A 40 13.57 5.02 39.75
C GLY A 40 13.06 4.80 41.17
N LEU A 41 13.97 4.25 42.02
CA LEU A 41 13.78 4.06 43.45
C LEU A 41 15.06 4.46 44.18
N ILE A 42 14.90 5.16 45.27
CA ILE A 42 15.95 5.34 46.31
C ILE A 42 15.37 4.89 47.64
N THR A 43 16.15 4.12 48.36
CA THR A 43 15.82 3.67 49.72
C THR A 43 16.90 4.20 50.67
N ASP A 44 16.49 4.87 51.75
CA ASP A 44 17.38 5.34 52.78
C ASP A 44 16.70 5.27 54.17
N GLY A 45 17.34 4.64 55.12
CA GLY A 45 16.89 4.58 56.50
C GLY A 45 15.48 4.02 56.67
N GLY A 46 15.00 3.15 55.76
CA GLY A 46 13.65 2.57 55.76
C GLY A 46 12.62 3.45 55.08
N GLN A 47 13.00 4.57 54.48
CA GLN A 47 12.16 5.38 53.59
C GLN A 47 12.35 4.93 52.15
N GLU A 48 11.24 4.82 51.43
CA GLU A 48 11.21 4.41 50.02
C GLU A 48 10.67 5.56 49.18
N THR A 49 11.45 6.04 48.22
CA THR A 49 11.03 7.13 47.31
C THR A 49 11.14 6.66 45.87
N THR A 50 10.01 6.60 45.17
CA THR A 50 9.96 6.36 43.73
C THR A 50 9.90 7.69 43.00
N PHE A 51 10.53 7.78 41.81
CA PHE A 51 10.51 9.00 40.96
C PHE A 51 10.36 8.62 39.50
N THR A 52 9.76 9.53 38.72
CA THR A 52 9.49 9.32 37.30
C THR A 52 10.65 9.89 36.50
N ASP A 53 11.05 9.14 35.46
CA ASP A 53 12.22 9.39 34.61
C ASP A 53 13.53 9.25 35.43
N ILE A 54 14.57 8.75 34.77
CA ILE A 54 15.84 8.46 35.44
C ILE A 54 16.95 9.15 34.70
N GLN A 55 17.68 10.02 35.38
CA GLN A 55 18.95 10.58 34.89
C GLN A 55 20.09 9.57 35.01
N GLY A 56 21.17 9.75 34.27
CA GLY A 56 22.32 8.84 34.30
C GLY A 56 22.92 8.63 35.69
N VAL A 57 22.94 9.67 36.55
CA VAL A 57 23.41 9.59 37.94
C VAL A 57 22.45 8.77 38.78
N GLU A 58 21.16 8.93 38.60
CA GLU A 58 20.09 8.18 39.30
C GLU A 58 20.03 6.73 38.87
N ASP A 59 20.33 6.43 37.59
CA ASP A 59 20.48 5.05 37.11
C ASP A 59 21.68 4.37 37.76
N PHE A 60 22.80 5.08 37.95
CA PHE A 60 24.00 4.52 38.51
C PHE A 60 23.89 4.27 40.04
N TYR A 61 23.35 5.23 40.78
CA TYR A 61 23.29 5.20 42.25
C TYR A 61 21.93 4.76 42.82
N GLY A 62 20.89 4.76 42.01
CA GLY A 62 19.54 4.34 42.44
C GLY A 62 19.43 2.84 42.67
N ASP A 63 18.38 2.44 43.38
CA ASP A 63 18.14 1.07 43.84
C ASP A 63 17.30 0.26 42.83
N MET A 64 16.63 0.94 41.91
CA MET A 64 15.80 0.31 40.87
C MET A 64 15.76 1.19 39.62
N ASP A 65 15.83 0.54 38.45
CA ASP A 65 15.46 1.07 37.15
C ASP A 65 14.27 0.25 36.61
N PHE A 66 13.07 0.81 36.67
CA PHE A 66 11.82 0.18 36.28
C PHE A 66 11.28 0.77 34.99
N LYS A 67 11.47 0.10 33.88
CA LYS A 67 11.11 0.57 32.54
C LYS A 67 9.81 -0.06 32.07
N VAL A 68 8.88 0.77 31.58
CA VAL A 68 7.58 0.33 31.08
C VAL A 68 7.32 0.99 29.74
N ALA A 69 7.05 0.17 28.75
CA ALA A 69 6.49 0.61 27.46
C ALA A 69 5.06 0.11 27.28
N GLY A 70 4.23 0.87 26.59
CA GLY A 70 2.86 0.47 26.33
C GLY A 70 2.03 1.52 25.60
N THR A 71 0.83 1.06 25.23
CA THR A 71 -0.23 1.87 24.63
C THR A 71 -1.16 2.44 25.71
N LYS A 72 -2.17 3.20 25.31
CA LYS A 72 -3.28 3.58 26.22
C LYS A 72 -4.10 2.39 26.73
N LYS A 73 -4.10 1.27 26.01
CA LYS A 73 -4.88 0.08 26.39
C LYS A 73 -4.15 -0.83 27.38
N GLY A 74 -2.82 -0.77 27.42
CA GLY A 74 -2.06 -1.65 28.29
C GLY A 74 -0.56 -1.58 28.05
N ILE A 75 0.16 -2.34 28.86
CA ILE A 75 1.60 -2.48 28.84
C ILE A 75 1.99 -3.50 27.78
N THR A 76 3.03 -3.18 27.00
CA THR A 76 3.57 -4.05 25.94
C THR A 76 4.94 -4.62 26.29
N ALA A 77 5.70 -3.94 27.13
CA ALA A 77 7.00 -4.39 27.59
C ALA A 77 7.35 -3.83 28.98
N ILE A 78 8.07 -4.62 29.75
CA ILE A 78 8.63 -4.25 31.05
C ILE A 78 10.08 -4.73 31.09
N GLN A 79 10.96 -3.88 31.60
CA GLN A 79 12.32 -4.24 31.98
C GLN A 79 12.58 -3.69 33.39
N VAL A 80 13.08 -4.53 34.27
CA VAL A 80 13.41 -4.12 35.66
C VAL A 80 14.84 -4.52 35.97
N ASP A 81 15.60 -3.56 36.44
CA ASP A 81 16.91 -3.78 37.05
C ASP A 81 16.85 -3.31 38.52
N ILE A 82 17.25 -4.16 39.46
CA ILE A 82 17.22 -3.88 40.90
C ILE A 82 18.58 -4.15 41.54
N LYS A 83 18.96 -3.28 42.46
CA LYS A 83 20.23 -3.37 43.21
C LYS A 83 19.99 -3.65 44.71
N VAL A 84 18.75 -3.97 45.05
CA VAL A 84 18.31 -4.34 46.43
C VAL A 84 17.75 -5.77 46.43
N ASP A 85 17.62 -6.36 47.60
CA ASP A 85 17.22 -7.78 47.75
C ASP A 85 15.78 -8.08 47.34
N GLY A 86 15.01 -7.08 46.94
CA GLY A 86 13.65 -7.25 46.44
C GLY A 86 12.84 -5.93 46.49
N LEU A 87 11.69 -5.94 45.86
CA LEU A 87 10.75 -4.82 45.84
C LEU A 87 9.48 -5.16 46.60
N THR A 88 9.02 -4.25 47.43
CA THR A 88 7.72 -4.42 48.10
C THR A 88 6.55 -4.27 47.08
N PRO A 89 5.40 -4.93 47.33
CA PRO A 89 4.23 -4.72 46.47
C PRO A 89 3.80 -3.25 46.35
N ASN A 90 4.07 -2.45 47.37
CA ASN A 90 3.78 -1.02 47.34
C ASN A 90 4.69 -0.26 46.39
N ILE A 91 6.00 -0.53 46.38
CA ILE A 91 6.94 0.07 45.41
C ILE A 91 6.53 -0.28 44.00
N ILE A 92 6.23 -1.55 43.71
CA ILE A 92 5.81 -2.01 42.38
C ILE A 92 4.53 -1.28 41.92
N LYS A 93 3.54 -1.17 42.83
CA LYS A 93 2.31 -0.45 42.52
C LYS A 93 2.54 1.02 42.21
N GLN A 94 3.38 1.70 43.01
CA GLN A 94 3.75 3.10 42.77
C GLN A 94 4.47 3.28 41.42
N ALA A 95 5.44 2.40 41.12
CA ALA A 95 6.19 2.43 39.87
C ALA A 95 5.27 2.28 38.65
N PHE A 96 4.36 1.31 38.67
CA PHE A 96 3.38 1.14 37.59
C PHE A 96 2.48 2.36 37.42
N GLU A 97 2.00 2.94 38.51
CA GLU A 97 1.10 4.10 38.46
C GLU A 97 1.82 5.34 37.93
N LYS A 98 3.04 5.61 38.38
CA LYS A 98 3.88 6.71 37.87
C LYS A 98 4.21 6.52 36.41
N CYS A 99 4.62 5.32 36.00
CA CYS A 99 4.85 5.02 34.59
C CYS A 99 3.58 5.13 33.74
N ARG A 100 2.41 4.78 34.28
CA ARG A 100 1.14 4.93 33.56
C ARG A 100 0.81 6.39 33.29
N VAL A 101 0.88 7.23 34.31
CA VAL A 101 0.59 8.68 34.18
C VAL A 101 1.56 9.35 33.22
N ALA A 102 2.87 9.12 33.40
CA ALA A 102 3.89 9.71 32.53
C ALA A 102 3.78 9.23 31.08
N ARG A 103 3.56 7.94 30.85
CA ARG A 103 3.38 7.38 29.52
C ARG A 103 2.15 7.95 28.81
N TYR A 104 1.04 8.15 29.53
CA TYR A 104 -0.14 8.79 28.95
C TYR A 104 0.12 10.26 28.61
N GLY A 105 0.83 11.00 29.47
CA GLY A 105 1.28 12.37 29.16
C GLY A 105 2.12 12.42 27.89
N ILE A 106 3.12 11.51 27.75
CA ILE A 106 3.95 11.44 26.54
C ILE A 106 3.11 11.15 25.29
N LEU A 107 2.17 10.20 25.38
CA LEU A 107 1.29 9.89 24.27
C LEU A 107 0.39 11.08 23.90
N ASP A 108 -0.29 11.69 24.88
CA ASP A 108 -1.33 12.68 24.62
C ASP A 108 -0.81 14.08 24.34
N GLU A 109 0.25 14.50 25.02
CA GLU A 109 0.74 15.86 24.96
C GLU A 109 1.89 16.04 23.99
N ILE A 110 2.61 14.96 23.62
CA ILE A 110 3.80 15.03 22.78
C ILE A 110 3.64 14.22 21.49
N MET A 111 3.39 12.91 21.58
CA MET A 111 3.44 12.03 20.42
C MET A 111 2.24 12.18 19.50
N LEU A 112 1.01 12.13 20.03
CA LEU A 112 -0.20 12.25 19.23
C LEU A 112 -0.40 13.63 18.59
N PRO A 113 -0.04 14.76 19.22
CA PRO A 113 0.01 16.05 18.53
C PRO A 113 1.04 16.11 17.38
N CYS A 114 2.15 15.37 17.49
CA CYS A 114 3.15 15.27 16.44
C CYS A 114 2.64 14.45 15.24
N ILE A 115 2.11 13.25 15.51
CA ILE A 115 1.51 12.38 14.51
C ILE A 115 0.40 11.53 15.15
N ALA A 116 -0.84 11.78 14.75
CA ALA A 116 -2.03 11.16 15.37
C ALA A 116 -2.27 9.71 14.94
N ALA A 117 -1.86 9.34 13.74
CA ALA A 117 -2.02 8.00 13.17
C ALA A 117 -0.88 7.72 12.18
N PRO A 118 -0.57 6.44 11.88
CA PRO A 118 0.32 6.11 10.78
C PRO A 118 -0.14 6.78 9.47
N ARG A 119 0.81 7.22 8.65
CA ARG A 119 0.47 7.75 7.33
C ARG A 119 -0.26 6.69 6.52
N PRO A 120 -1.24 7.09 5.68
CA PRO A 120 -2.08 6.14 4.92
C PRO A 120 -1.28 5.34 3.89
N GLU A 121 -0.15 5.89 3.44
CA GLU A 121 0.73 5.25 2.48
C GLU A 121 2.18 5.26 3.00
N VAL A 122 2.93 4.26 2.58
CA VAL A 122 4.37 4.22 2.85
C VAL A 122 5.08 5.37 2.13
N SER A 123 6.19 5.83 2.69
CA SER A 123 7.01 6.88 2.08
C SER A 123 7.32 6.57 0.61
N LYS A 124 7.33 7.59 -0.23
CA LYS A 124 7.74 7.47 -1.65
C LYS A 124 9.15 6.90 -1.86
N TYR A 125 9.96 6.93 -0.82
CA TYR A 125 11.32 6.36 -0.83
C TYR A 125 11.38 4.95 -0.25
N ALA A 126 10.29 4.44 0.30
CA ALA A 126 10.25 3.08 0.81
C ALA A 126 10.12 2.07 -0.34
N PRO A 127 10.79 0.92 -0.26
CA PRO A 127 10.51 -0.19 -1.17
C PRO A 127 9.03 -0.54 -1.10
N LYS A 128 8.39 -0.65 -2.25
CA LYS A 128 6.97 -1.03 -2.34
C LYS A 128 6.88 -2.49 -2.75
N MET A 129 5.94 -3.19 -2.13
CA MET A 129 5.56 -4.54 -2.56
C MET A 129 4.06 -4.55 -2.84
N ILE A 130 3.68 -4.99 -4.02
CA ILE A 130 2.29 -5.15 -4.46
C ILE A 130 2.03 -6.64 -4.64
N THR A 131 0.92 -7.12 -4.13
CA THR A 131 0.42 -8.46 -4.42
C THR A 131 -0.82 -8.34 -5.27
N ILE A 132 -0.82 -9.00 -6.42
CA ILE A 132 -1.98 -9.12 -7.30
C ILE A 132 -2.30 -10.60 -7.51
N LYS A 133 -3.52 -10.89 -7.92
CA LYS A 133 -3.96 -12.24 -8.27
C LYS A 133 -4.49 -12.25 -9.68
N ILE A 134 -3.99 -13.19 -10.49
CA ILE A 134 -4.43 -13.43 -11.86
C ILE A 134 -5.04 -14.83 -11.97
N ASP A 135 -5.71 -15.08 -13.08
CA ASP A 135 -6.14 -16.42 -13.45
C ASP A 135 -4.90 -17.30 -13.67
N PRO A 136 -4.78 -18.48 -13.00
CA PRO A 136 -3.66 -19.39 -13.20
C PRO A 136 -3.42 -19.78 -14.66
N ASP A 137 -4.46 -19.86 -15.48
CA ASP A 137 -4.34 -20.17 -16.91
C ASP A 137 -3.58 -19.08 -17.69
N LYS A 138 -3.52 -17.85 -17.14
CA LYS A 138 -2.80 -16.71 -17.71
C LYS A 138 -1.33 -16.61 -17.30
N ILE A 139 -0.87 -17.41 -16.34
CA ILE A 139 0.51 -17.40 -15.85
C ILE A 139 1.50 -17.59 -17.03
N ARG A 140 1.19 -18.48 -17.96
CA ARG A 140 2.04 -18.75 -19.11
C ARG A 140 2.21 -17.55 -20.04
N GLU A 141 1.17 -16.72 -20.18
CA GLU A 141 1.21 -15.47 -20.97
C GLU A 141 2.14 -14.43 -20.31
N VAL A 142 2.06 -14.30 -18.98
CA VAL A 142 2.89 -13.36 -18.20
C VAL A 142 4.35 -13.79 -18.18
N ILE A 143 4.63 -15.08 -18.03
CA ILE A 143 6.01 -15.61 -18.05
C ILE A 143 6.57 -15.53 -19.47
N GLY A 144 5.79 -15.90 -20.47
CA GLY A 144 6.20 -15.97 -21.87
C GLY A 144 7.15 -17.14 -22.15
N SER A 145 7.45 -17.39 -23.43
CA SER A 145 8.34 -18.46 -23.86
C SER A 145 9.76 -18.28 -23.26
N GLY A 146 10.17 -19.24 -22.44
CA GLY A 146 11.47 -19.21 -21.77
C GLY A 146 11.67 -18.04 -20.80
N GLY A 147 10.59 -17.47 -20.25
CA GLY A 147 10.64 -16.36 -19.31
C GLY A 147 10.89 -14.98 -19.94
N LYS A 148 10.85 -14.87 -21.26
CA LYS A 148 11.22 -13.63 -21.98
C LYS A 148 10.31 -12.44 -21.63
N VAL A 149 9.01 -12.68 -21.41
CA VAL A 149 8.06 -11.60 -21.13
C VAL A 149 8.30 -11.03 -19.74
N ILE A 150 8.35 -11.88 -18.73
CA ILE A 150 8.60 -11.45 -17.35
C ILE A 150 9.98 -10.79 -17.19
N GLN A 151 11.00 -11.32 -17.83
CA GLN A 151 12.34 -10.71 -17.82
C GLN A 151 12.34 -9.33 -18.45
N LYS A 152 11.59 -9.15 -19.55
CA LYS A 152 11.44 -7.84 -20.18
C LYS A 152 10.71 -6.86 -19.26
N ILE A 153 9.62 -7.28 -18.63
CA ILE A 153 8.89 -6.42 -17.66
C ILE A 153 9.85 -5.99 -16.53
N CYS A 154 10.61 -6.94 -15.94
CA CYS A 154 11.57 -6.63 -14.90
C CYS A 154 12.66 -5.64 -15.36
N ALA A 155 13.18 -5.81 -16.59
CA ALA A 155 14.20 -4.93 -17.14
C ALA A 155 13.66 -3.52 -17.42
N ASP A 156 12.47 -3.43 -18.00
CA ASP A 156 11.85 -2.16 -18.41
C ASP A 156 11.37 -1.33 -17.21
N THR A 157 10.94 -1.99 -16.12
CA THR A 157 10.35 -1.32 -14.94
C THR A 157 11.29 -1.23 -13.75
N GLY A 158 12.37 -2.03 -13.72
CA GLY A 158 13.25 -2.16 -12.55
C GLY A 158 12.64 -2.93 -11.37
N ALA A 159 11.42 -3.48 -11.52
CA ALA A 159 10.78 -4.28 -10.49
C ALA A 159 11.24 -5.74 -10.53
N LYS A 160 11.17 -6.42 -9.38
CA LYS A 160 11.30 -7.88 -9.26
C LYS A 160 9.91 -8.48 -9.17
N ILE A 161 9.67 -9.57 -9.90
CA ILE A 161 8.36 -10.21 -9.99
C ILE A 161 8.52 -11.69 -9.68
N ASP A 162 7.78 -12.16 -8.68
CA ASP A 162 7.67 -13.57 -8.31
C ASP A 162 6.23 -14.04 -8.55
N ILE A 163 6.06 -15.19 -9.20
CA ILE A 163 4.75 -15.74 -9.56
C ILE A 163 4.60 -17.13 -8.92
N ASN A 164 3.50 -17.34 -8.21
CA ASN A 164 3.13 -18.63 -7.66
C ASN A 164 2.14 -19.35 -8.60
N ASP A 165 2.11 -20.68 -8.51
CA ASP A 165 1.23 -21.53 -9.32
C ASP A 165 -0.27 -21.28 -9.09
N ASP A 166 -0.66 -20.67 -7.96
CA ASP A 166 -2.03 -20.30 -7.64
C ASP A 166 -2.49 -18.98 -8.29
N GLY A 167 -1.65 -18.36 -9.11
CA GLY A 167 -1.91 -17.06 -9.74
C GLY A 167 -1.56 -15.85 -8.89
N SER A 168 -1.01 -16.01 -7.70
CA SER A 168 -0.53 -14.90 -6.88
C SER A 168 0.80 -14.37 -7.43
N ILE A 169 0.86 -13.07 -7.69
CA ILE A 169 2.05 -12.38 -8.19
C ILE A 169 2.50 -11.35 -7.17
N PHE A 170 3.77 -11.41 -6.79
CA PHE A 170 4.43 -10.46 -5.90
C PHE A 170 5.34 -9.56 -6.73
N ILE A 171 5.09 -8.26 -6.69
CA ILE A 171 5.85 -7.25 -7.41
C ILE A 171 6.57 -6.39 -6.38
N ALA A 172 7.90 -6.42 -6.36
CA ALA A 172 8.74 -5.64 -5.47
C ALA A 172 9.56 -4.63 -6.27
N GLY A 173 9.46 -3.35 -5.94
CA GLY A 173 10.19 -2.27 -6.60
C GLY A 173 10.92 -1.37 -5.61
N VAL A 174 11.91 -0.64 -6.09
CA VAL A 174 12.63 0.37 -5.31
C VAL A 174 11.77 1.57 -4.97
N ASP A 175 10.70 1.79 -5.75
CA ASP A 175 9.71 2.83 -5.55
C ASP A 175 8.31 2.40 -6.03
N ALA A 176 7.31 3.24 -5.76
CA ALA A 176 5.93 2.99 -6.17
C ALA A 176 5.77 2.96 -7.69
N ALA A 177 6.49 3.83 -8.41
CA ALA A 177 6.36 3.95 -9.86
C ALA A 177 6.78 2.67 -10.60
N SER A 178 7.88 2.05 -10.17
CA SER A 178 8.35 0.76 -10.70
C SER A 178 7.32 -0.35 -10.53
N CYS A 179 6.71 -0.44 -9.34
CA CYS A 179 5.69 -1.45 -9.05
C CYS A 179 4.41 -1.21 -9.86
N ASP A 180 3.95 0.05 -9.95
CA ASP A 180 2.74 0.41 -10.66
C ASP A 180 2.92 0.19 -12.19
N ALA A 181 4.10 0.48 -12.74
CA ALA A 181 4.45 0.18 -14.12
C ALA A 181 4.46 -1.32 -14.40
N ALA A 182 5.08 -2.13 -13.54
CA ALA A 182 5.10 -3.58 -13.66
C ALA A 182 3.70 -4.19 -13.56
N LYS A 183 2.89 -3.71 -12.59
CA LYS A 183 1.50 -4.11 -12.45
C LYS A 183 0.71 -3.81 -13.72
N LYS A 184 0.84 -2.60 -14.27
CA LYS A 184 0.17 -2.22 -15.50
C LYS A 184 0.54 -3.14 -16.67
N CYS A 185 1.82 -3.47 -16.84
CA CYS A 185 2.25 -4.41 -17.88
C CYS A 185 1.59 -5.79 -17.73
N ILE A 186 1.47 -6.29 -16.48
CA ILE A 186 0.82 -7.57 -16.22
C ILE A 186 -0.69 -7.47 -16.49
N ASP A 187 -1.36 -6.42 -15.99
CA ASP A 187 -2.79 -6.18 -16.22
C ASP A 187 -3.10 -6.13 -17.73
N ASP A 188 -2.26 -5.47 -18.53
CA ASP A 188 -2.40 -5.39 -19.98
C ASP A 188 -2.27 -6.78 -20.67
N ILE A 189 -1.38 -7.64 -20.17
CA ILE A 189 -1.18 -8.99 -20.70
C ILE A 189 -2.38 -9.89 -20.38
N VAL A 190 -2.84 -9.86 -19.14
CA VAL A 190 -3.95 -10.72 -18.68
C VAL A 190 -5.33 -10.17 -19.02
N PHE A 191 -5.39 -8.95 -19.56
CA PHE A 191 -6.63 -8.30 -19.92
C PHE A 191 -7.51 -9.17 -20.80
N VAL A 192 -8.76 -9.35 -20.42
CA VAL A 192 -9.79 -10.03 -21.19
C VAL A 192 -10.98 -9.09 -21.31
N PRO A 193 -11.40 -8.72 -22.54
CA PRO A 193 -12.57 -7.89 -22.72
C PRO A 193 -13.84 -8.60 -22.22
N GLU A 194 -14.69 -7.85 -21.52
CA GLU A 194 -15.97 -8.37 -21.03
C GLU A 194 -17.10 -7.99 -21.98
N VAL A 195 -17.95 -8.96 -22.32
CA VAL A 195 -19.13 -8.70 -23.16
C VAL A 195 -20.07 -7.73 -22.46
N GLY A 196 -20.48 -6.69 -23.16
CA GLY A 196 -21.33 -5.63 -22.62
C GLY A 196 -20.57 -4.45 -22.01
N ALA A 197 -19.27 -4.56 -21.73
CA ALA A 197 -18.47 -3.48 -21.16
C ALA A 197 -18.12 -2.40 -22.20
N LEU A 198 -17.92 -1.17 -21.71
CA LEU A 198 -17.48 -0.02 -22.48
C LEU A 198 -15.98 0.17 -22.33
N TYR A 199 -15.30 0.42 -23.44
CA TYR A 199 -13.86 0.72 -23.48
C TYR A 199 -13.60 1.94 -24.33
N TYR A 200 -12.56 2.71 -23.96
CA TYR A 200 -12.07 3.84 -24.73
C TYR A 200 -10.75 3.45 -25.37
N GLY A 201 -10.80 3.11 -26.67
CA GLY A 201 -9.68 2.52 -27.39
C GLY A 201 -9.25 3.32 -28.60
N ARG A 202 -8.04 3.03 -29.09
CA ARG A 202 -7.45 3.69 -30.25
C ARG A 202 -7.67 2.87 -31.52
N VAL A 203 -8.06 3.53 -32.62
CA VAL A 203 -8.12 2.92 -33.94
C VAL A 203 -6.70 2.61 -34.42
N VAL A 204 -6.40 1.33 -34.59
CA VAL A 204 -5.05 0.87 -34.97
C VAL A 204 -4.98 0.44 -36.44
N ARG A 205 -6.12 0.07 -37.03
CA ARG A 205 -6.16 -0.38 -38.43
C ARG A 205 -7.55 -0.16 -39.04
N LEU A 206 -7.58 0.24 -40.31
CA LEU A 206 -8.80 0.34 -41.10
C LEU A 206 -8.84 -0.75 -42.17
N MET A 207 -10.01 -1.31 -42.40
CA MET A 207 -10.32 -2.26 -43.46
C MET A 207 -11.61 -1.83 -44.14
N THR A 208 -11.89 -2.29 -45.35
CA THR A 208 -13.09 -1.94 -46.10
C THR A 208 -14.40 -2.30 -45.38
N PHE A 209 -14.34 -3.27 -44.48
CA PHE A 209 -15.50 -3.78 -43.72
C PHE A 209 -15.59 -3.25 -42.28
N GLY A 210 -14.62 -2.47 -41.80
CA GLY A 210 -14.64 -1.94 -40.44
C GLY A 210 -13.30 -1.43 -39.93
N ALA A 211 -13.27 -0.97 -38.68
CA ALA A 211 -12.11 -0.46 -37.98
C ALA A 211 -11.70 -1.42 -36.84
N PHE A 212 -10.41 -1.61 -36.66
CA PHE A 212 -9.87 -2.31 -35.50
C PHE A 212 -9.49 -1.31 -34.43
N VAL A 213 -10.03 -1.51 -33.23
CA VAL A 213 -9.81 -0.64 -32.08
C VAL A 213 -9.07 -1.44 -31.01
N GLU A 214 -7.90 -0.94 -30.60
CA GLU A 214 -7.08 -1.53 -29.55
C GLU A 214 -7.66 -1.20 -28.18
N LEU A 215 -7.97 -2.25 -27.38
CA LEU A 215 -8.52 -2.17 -26.03
C LEU A 215 -7.42 -2.27 -24.97
N ALA A 216 -6.39 -3.04 -25.26
CA ALA A 216 -5.16 -3.15 -24.49
C ALA A 216 -4.01 -3.45 -25.46
N PRO A 217 -2.72 -3.23 -25.09
CA PRO A 217 -1.59 -3.46 -25.97
C PRO A 217 -1.62 -4.84 -26.65
N GLY A 218 -1.72 -4.86 -27.99
CA GLY A 218 -1.81 -6.06 -28.79
C GLY A 218 -3.14 -6.80 -28.75
N LYS A 219 -4.18 -6.23 -28.13
CA LYS A 219 -5.54 -6.78 -28.06
C LYS A 219 -6.52 -5.83 -28.72
N ASP A 220 -6.85 -6.11 -29.96
CA ASP A 220 -7.78 -5.30 -30.76
C ASP A 220 -9.11 -6.04 -30.99
N GLY A 221 -10.17 -5.26 -31.20
CA GLY A 221 -11.48 -5.76 -31.59
C GLY A 221 -11.97 -5.06 -32.85
N LEU A 222 -12.88 -5.72 -33.55
CA LEU A 222 -13.46 -5.23 -34.81
C LEU A 222 -14.74 -4.45 -34.56
N VAL A 223 -14.76 -3.19 -34.97
CA VAL A 223 -15.99 -2.42 -35.18
C VAL A 223 -16.38 -2.53 -36.65
N HIS A 224 -17.40 -3.33 -36.94
CA HIS A 224 -17.90 -3.45 -38.32
C HIS A 224 -18.44 -2.10 -38.80
N ILE A 225 -18.35 -1.82 -40.12
CA ILE A 225 -18.79 -0.56 -40.71
C ILE A 225 -20.22 -0.14 -40.35
N SER A 226 -21.14 -1.10 -40.23
CA SER A 226 -22.53 -0.86 -39.79
C SER A 226 -22.70 -0.50 -38.32
N LYS A 227 -21.64 -0.63 -37.52
CA LYS A 227 -21.58 -0.35 -36.08
C LYS A 227 -20.74 0.89 -35.72
N LEU A 228 -20.20 1.58 -36.74
CA LEU A 228 -19.40 2.80 -36.56
C LEU A 228 -20.26 4.04 -36.34
N ALA A 229 -21.41 4.16 -37.03
CA ALA A 229 -22.28 5.31 -36.92
C ALA A 229 -23.78 4.90 -36.93
N ASP A 230 -24.66 5.83 -36.54
CA ASP A 230 -26.11 5.63 -36.57
C ASP A 230 -26.72 5.78 -38.00
N HIS A 231 -25.96 6.37 -38.91
CA HIS A 231 -26.33 6.52 -40.32
C HIS A 231 -25.46 5.62 -41.20
N ARG A 232 -25.92 5.40 -42.45
CA ARG A 232 -25.14 4.60 -43.40
C ARG A 232 -23.92 5.38 -43.86
N ILE A 233 -22.75 4.77 -43.67
CA ILE A 233 -21.47 5.28 -44.20
C ILE A 233 -21.02 4.42 -45.37
N GLU A 234 -20.42 5.04 -46.38
CA GLU A 234 -19.94 4.36 -47.58
C GLU A 234 -18.52 3.82 -47.42
N LYS A 235 -17.69 4.58 -46.71
CA LYS A 235 -16.30 4.20 -46.43
C LYS A 235 -15.98 4.35 -44.94
N VAL A 236 -15.17 3.45 -44.40
CA VAL A 236 -14.77 3.46 -43.00
C VAL A 236 -13.99 4.73 -42.65
N GLU A 237 -13.20 5.25 -43.61
CA GLU A 237 -12.41 6.46 -43.50
C GLU A 237 -13.25 7.74 -43.32
N ASP A 238 -14.54 7.70 -43.70
CA ASP A 238 -15.48 8.82 -43.48
C ASP A 238 -15.91 8.93 -42.01
N ALA A 239 -15.80 7.83 -41.24
CA ALA A 239 -16.20 7.78 -39.84
C ALA A 239 -15.04 7.90 -38.85
N CYS A 240 -13.86 7.37 -39.18
CA CYS A 240 -12.70 7.40 -38.30
C CYS A 240 -11.38 7.27 -39.07
N LYS A 241 -10.29 7.69 -38.41
CA LYS A 241 -8.91 7.59 -38.92
C LYS A 241 -8.05 6.76 -37.98
N ILE A 242 -6.96 6.21 -38.51
CA ILE A 242 -5.95 5.55 -37.68
C ILE A 242 -5.39 6.57 -36.68
N GLY A 243 -5.37 6.18 -35.41
CA GLY A 243 -4.96 7.03 -34.29
C GLY A 243 -6.10 7.69 -33.53
N ASP A 244 -7.31 7.73 -34.10
CA ASP A 244 -8.46 8.29 -33.40
C ASP A 244 -8.80 7.46 -32.15
N MET A 245 -9.23 8.16 -31.10
CA MET A 245 -9.73 7.54 -29.88
C MET A 245 -11.26 7.49 -29.94
N MET A 246 -11.84 6.32 -29.65
CA MET A 246 -13.29 6.16 -29.65
C MET A 246 -13.78 5.25 -28.55
N TRP A 247 -14.98 5.55 -28.06
CA TRP A 247 -15.71 4.62 -27.18
C TRP A 247 -16.28 3.46 -27.97
N VAL A 248 -16.09 2.26 -27.45
CA VAL A 248 -16.61 1.04 -28.04
C VAL A 248 -17.23 0.15 -26.95
N LYS A 249 -18.30 -0.53 -27.30
CA LYS A 249 -18.93 -1.56 -26.46
C LYS A 249 -18.62 -2.92 -27.02
N VAL A 250 -18.19 -3.85 -26.17
CA VAL A 250 -18.02 -5.24 -26.57
C VAL A 250 -19.40 -5.87 -26.75
N THR A 251 -19.71 -6.28 -27.96
CA THR A 251 -21.02 -6.89 -28.29
C THR A 251 -20.98 -8.40 -28.20
N ASP A 252 -19.85 -9.00 -28.56
CA ASP A 252 -19.69 -10.45 -28.59
C ASP A 252 -18.20 -10.82 -28.67
N ILE A 253 -17.83 -12.01 -28.22
CA ILE A 253 -16.51 -12.63 -28.38
C ILE A 253 -16.75 -14.00 -29.00
N ASP A 254 -16.25 -14.23 -30.20
CA ASP A 254 -16.46 -15.49 -30.89
C ASP A 254 -15.61 -16.65 -30.31
N GLU A 255 -15.91 -17.87 -30.73
CA GLU A 255 -15.21 -19.10 -30.29
C GLU A 255 -13.69 -19.08 -30.56
N LYS A 256 -13.23 -18.20 -31.44
CA LYS A 256 -11.81 -18.00 -31.76
C LYS A 256 -11.18 -16.86 -30.97
N GLY A 257 -11.91 -16.29 -30.00
CA GLY A 257 -11.47 -15.18 -29.16
C GLY A 257 -11.44 -13.82 -29.88
N ARG A 258 -12.08 -13.67 -31.04
CA ARG A 258 -12.15 -12.39 -31.76
C ARG A 258 -13.25 -11.53 -31.14
N VAL A 259 -12.88 -10.30 -30.78
CA VAL A 259 -13.74 -9.35 -30.09
C VAL A 259 -14.52 -8.51 -31.11
N ASN A 260 -15.84 -8.57 -31.05
CA ASN A 260 -16.75 -7.75 -31.84
C ASN A 260 -17.17 -6.52 -31.03
N LEU A 261 -17.01 -5.34 -31.63
CA LEU A 261 -17.23 -4.05 -31.00
C LEU A 261 -18.32 -3.24 -31.72
N SER A 262 -18.95 -2.31 -30.99
CA SER A 262 -19.91 -1.36 -31.53
C SER A 262 -19.65 0.02 -30.94
N HIS A 263 -19.27 0.99 -31.77
CA HIS A 263 -19.21 2.39 -31.40
C HIS A 263 -20.61 2.99 -31.23
N LYS A 264 -21.52 2.67 -32.14
CA LYS A 264 -22.91 3.08 -32.10
C LYS A 264 -23.60 2.73 -30.77
N ASP A 265 -23.46 1.48 -30.29
CA ASP A 265 -24.08 1.04 -29.06
C ASP A 265 -23.38 1.65 -27.82
N ALA A 266 -22.07 1.91 -27.89
CA ALA A 266 -21.34 2.62 -26.87
C ALA A 266 -21.86 4.06 -26.70
N MET A 267 -22.00 4.80 -27.78
CA MET A 267 -22.49 6.18 -27.73
C MET A 267 -23.92 6.30 -27.20
N LYS A 268 -24.80 5.34 -27.52
CA LYS A 268 -26.15 5.28 -26.97
C LYS A 268 -26.15 5.06 -25.45
N GLU A 269 -25.31 4.14 -24.98
CA GLU A 269 -25.22 3.87 -23.55
C GLU A 269 -24.60 5.03 -22.77
N ILE A 270 -23.56 5.68 -23.34
CA ILE A 270 -22.95 6.89 -22.76
C ILE A 270 -23.98 8.01 -22.64
N ALA A 271 -24.72 8.29 -23.70
CA ALA A 271 -25.78 9.31 -23.70
C ALA A 271 -26.87 9.00 -22.66
N ALA A 272 -27.24 7.74 -22.49
CA ALA A 272 -28.20 7.31 -21.46
C ALA A 272 -27.65 7.48 -20.02
N LYS A 273 -26.38 7.18 -19.78
CA LYS A 273 -25.72 7.36 -18.49
C LYS A 273 -25.55 8.83 -18.13
N GLU A 274 -25.16 9.68 -19.10
CA GLU A 274 -25.06 11.12 -18.92
C GLU A 274 -26.43 11.76 -18.61
N ALA A 275 -27.49 11.31 -19.28
CA ALA A 275 -28.87 11.74 -18.99
C ALA A 275 -29.33 11.32 -17.58
N ALA A 276 -28.80 10.22 -17.04
CA ALA A 276 -29.05 9.77 -15.67
C ALA A 276 -28.12 10.42 -14.62
N GLY A 277 -27.18 11.30 -15.02
CA GLY A 277 -26.22 11.97 -14.13
C GLY A 277 -25.05 11.10 -13.68
N GLU A 278 -24.83 9.97 -14.31
CA GLU A 278 -23.71 9.07 -14.03
C GLU A 278 -22.50 9.45 -14.90
N ARG A 279 -21.31 9.52 -14.27
CA ARG A 279 -20.04 9.70 -15.03
C ARG A 279 -19.58 8.37 -15.61
N VAL A 280 -19.38 8.31 -16.92
CA VAL A 280 -18.68 7.19 -17.56
C VAL A 280 -17.21 7.28 -17.20
N LYS A 281 -16.69 6.27 -16.51
CA LYS A 281 -15.26 6.15 -16.13
C LYS A 281 -14.51 5.40 -17.20
#